data_cdbcf9962cc694cdf4f9c5d3594901fd
#
_entry.id   cdbcf9962cc694cdf4f9c5d3594901fd
#
_cell.length_a   1.000
_cell.length_b   1.000
_cell.length_c   1.000
_cell.angle_alpha   90.00
_cell.angle_beta   90.00
_cell.angle_gamma   90.00
#
_symmetry.space_group_name_H-M   'P 1'
#
loop_
_entity.id
_entity.type
_entity.pdbx_description
1 polymer ?
#
loop_
_entity_poly.entity_id
_entity_poly.type
_entity_poly.pdbx_seq_one_letter_code
_entity_poly.pdbx_strand_id
1 'polypeptide(L)'
;QITAFYNGALSEATNLSVGNVKEDIKFALVSPTDKNAMIKHAKECYDLKIPFCFDPGQQITAFTPQELMAVIGQAKFLIGNDYEMKLIQEKTGWDMNEMLNHVEVLITTLGDRGSAITMKDQIFEVGVCSPISVDDPTGAGDAYRAGFFSSYIEGHDYQTCGQMGAVASAYAIENYGTQEHRFTLDEFKERYNNAFGEVTNLEL
;
A
#
# COMPACT_ATOMS: atom_id res chain seq x y z
N GLN A 1 -20.95 3.26 5.49
CA GLN A 1 -20.93 3.04 4.04
C GLN A 1 -21.06 1.53 3.74
N ILE A 2 -21.94 1.14 2.83
CA ILE A 2 -22.09 -0.25 2.37
C ILE A 2 -21.37 -0.35 1.03
N THR A 3 -20.35 -1.20 0.94
CA THR A 3 -19.63 -1.45 -0.30
C THR A 3 -20.03 -2.83 -0.84
N ALA A 4 -20.57 -2.88 -2.05
CA ALA A 4 -20.79 -4.12 -2.77
C ALA A 4 -19.64 -4.35 -3.74
N PHE A 5 -18.99 -5.49 -3.63
CA PHE A 5 -17.85 -5.85 -4.47
C PHE A 5 -18.22 -6.98 -5.42
N TYR A 6 -18.04 -6.74 -6.71
CA TYR A 6 -18.22 -7.74 -7.77
C TYR A 6 -16.95 -7.83 -8.61
N ASN A 7 -16.32 -8.98 -8.61
CA ASN A 7 -15.01 -9.18 -9.26
C ASN A 7 -15.02 -8.94 -10.78
N GLY A 8 -16.11 -9.20 -11.47
CA GLY A 8 -16.17 -9.07 -12.93
C GLY A 8 -15.02 -9.85 -13.59
N ALA A 9 -14.32 -9.18 -14.52
CA ALA A 9 -13.17 -9.74 -15.21
C ALA A 9 -11.99 -10.10 -14.31
N LEU A 10 -11.91 -9.53 -13.09
CA LEU A 10 -10.85 -9.86 -12.12
C LEU A 10 -10.92 -11.32 -11.64
N SER A 11 -12.06 -12.02 -11.78
CA SER A 11 -12.15 -13.46 -11.53
C SER A 11 -11.25 -14.29 -12.42
N GLU A 12 -10.88 -13.76 -13.58
CA GLU A 12 -9.97 -14.40 -14.54
C GLU A 12 -8.48 -14.08 -14.29
N ALA A 13 -8.18 -13.29 -13.27
CA ALA A 13 -6.81 -12.86 -12.98
C ALA A 13 -5.85 -14.04 -12.70
N THR A 14 -6.37 -15.18 -12.24
CA THR A 14 -5.59 -16.42 -12.08
C THR A 14 -5.02 -16.97 -13.40
N ASN A 15 -5.59 -16.59 -14.55
CA ASN A 15 -5.10 -16.98 -15.87
C ASN A 15 -3.87 -16.17 -16.31
N LEU A 16 -3.61 -15.04 -15.62
CA LEU A 16 -2.44 -14.19 -15.87
C LEU A 16 -1.24 -14.69 -15.05
N SER A 17 -0.03 -14.41 -15.51
CA SER A 17 1.20 -14.74 -14.81
C SER A 17 2.17 -13.57 -14.80
N VAL A 18 2.75 -13.30 -13.64
CA VAL A 18 3.85 -12.33 -13.47
C VAL A 18 5.05 -12.72 -14.34
N GLY A 19 5.29 -14.02 -14.54
CA GLY A 19 6.38 -14.53 -15.35
C GLY A 19 6.36 -14.08 -16.81
N ASN A 20 5.19 -13.64 -17.34
CA ASN A 20 5.07 -13.15 -18.71
C ASN A 20 5.64 -11.74 -18.92
N VAL A 21 5.80 -10.96 -17.84
CA VAL A 21 6.27 -9.55 -17.87
C VAL A 21 7.40 -9.28 -16.87
N LYS A 22 8.00 -10.34 -16.32
CA LYS A 22 8.97 -10.28 -15.21
C LYS A 22 10.20 -9.41 -15.47
N GLU A 23 10.60 -9.26 -16.72
CA GLU A 23 11.82 -8.55 -17.11
C GLU A 23 11.71 -7.04 -16.89
N ASP A 24 10.49 -6.53 -16.87
CA ASP A 24 10.19 -5.11 -16.72
C ASP A 24 9.76 -4.72 -15.27
N ILE A 25 9.68 -5.70 -14.36
CA ILE A 25 9.15 -5.46 -13.01
C ILE A 25 10.29 -5.22 -12.02
N LYS A 26 10.40 -3.98 -11.51
CA LYS A 26 11.30 -3.63 -10.39
C LYS A 26 10.65 -3.92 -9.03
N PHE A 27 9.34 -3.75 -8.92
CA PHE A 27 8.55 -3.91 -7.71
C PHE A 27 7.11 -4.24 -8.07
N ALA A 28 6.42 -5.02 -7.25
CA ALA A 28 5.03 -5.39 -7.48
C ALA A 28 4.12 -5.01 -6.30
N LEU A 29 2.87 -4.67 -6.60
CA LEU A 29 1.79 -4.55 -5.63
C LEU A 29 0.83 -5.72 -5.82
N VAL A 30 0.70 -6.57 -4.82
CA VAL A 30 -0.32 -7.63 -4.77
C VAL A 30 -1.48 -7.10 -3.93
N SER A 31 -2.40 -6.42 -4.61
CA SER A 31 -3.55 -5.72 -4.02
C SER A 31 -4.85 -6.49 -4.25
N PRO A 32 -5.97 -6.10 -3.61
CA PRO A 32 -7.22 -6.84 -3.63
C PRO A 32 -7.75 -7.14 -5.03
N THR A 33 -7.82 -8.43 -5.36
CA THR A 33 -8.44 -9.00 -6.55
C THR A 33 -9.00 -10.38 -6.21
N ASP A 34 -9.08 -11.31 -7.14
CA ASP A 34 -9.38 -12.70 -6.80
C ASP A 34 -8.35 -13.28 -5.83
N LYS A 35 -8.79 -13.92 -4.75
CA LYS A 35 -7.91 -14.46 -3.70
C LYS A 35 -6.85 -15.43 -4.28
N ASN A 36 -7.27 -16.32 -5.18
CA ASN A 36 -6.36 -17.31 -5.74
C ASN A 36 -5.32 -16.66 -6.68
N ALA A 37 -5.72 -15.59 -7.38
CA ALA A 37 -4.79 -14.78 -8.16
C ALA A 37 -3.78 -14.08 -7.24
N MET A 38 -4.22 -13.50 -6.12
CA MET A 38 -3.32 -12.88 -5.15
C MET A 38 -2.28 -13.87 -4.62
N ILE A 39 -2.70 -15.07 -4.22
CA ILE A 39 -1.81 -16.13 -3.75
C ILE A 39 -0.81 -16.55 -4.85
N LYS A 40 -1.31 -16.76 -6.08
CA LYS A 40 -0.48 -17.14 -7.22
C LYS A 40 0.56 -16.08 -7.56
N HIS A 41 0.12 -14.82 -7.70
CA HIS A 41 1.01 -13.73 -8.09
C HIS A 41 2.05 -13.42 -7.01
N ALA A 42 1.68 -13.49 -5.72
CA ALA A 42 2.63 -13.36 -4.62
C ALA A 42 3.71 -14.45 -4.68
N LYS A 43 3.29 -15.71 -4.89
CA LYS A 43 4.22 -16.83 -5.06
C LYS A 43 5.12 -16.64 -6.28
N GLU A 44 4.58 -16.22 -7.42
CA GLU A 44 5.36 -15.94 -8.63
C GLU A 44 6.38 -14.82 -8.40
N CYS A 45 6.00 -13.73 -7.73
CA CYS A 45 6.94 -12.66 -7.35
C CYS A 45 8.06 -13.21 -6.46
N TYR A 46 7.71 -13.98 -5.44
CA TYR A 46 8.69 -14.60 -4.53
C TYR A 46 9.67 -15.51 -5.27
N ASP A 47 9.17 -16.43 -6.10
CA ASP A 47 9.99 -17.39 -6.87
C ASP A 47 10.91 -16.66 -7.87
N LEU A 48 10.44 -15.56 -8.48
CA LEU A 48 11.18 -14.71 -9.42
C LEU A 48 12.09 -13.68 -8.73
N LYS A 49 12.08 -13.63 -7.40
CA LYS A 49 12.83 -12.63 -6.58
C LYS A 49 12.46 -11.18 -6.91
N ILE A 50 11.22 -10.94 -7.28
CA ILE A 50 10.65 -9.62 -7.44
C ILE A 50 10.15 -9.16 -6.08
N PRO A 51 10.69 -8.10 -5.48
CA PRO A 51 10.19 -7.59 -4.21
C PRO A 51 8.76 -7.08 -4.39
N PHE A 52 7.88 -7.36 -3.42
CA PHE A 52 6.50 -6.92 -3.51
C PHE A 52 5.92 -6.47 -2.17
N CYS A 53 4.90 -5.63 -2.26
CA CYS A 53 4.01 -5.31 -1.17
C CYS A 53 2.77 -6.20 -1.24
N PHE A 54 2.39 -6.77 -0.12
CA PHE A 54 1.11 -7.44 0.03
C PHE A 54 0.10 -6.50 0.69
N ASP A 55 -0.99 -6.28 0.00
CA ASP A 55 -2.15 -5.53 0.45
C ASP A 55 -3.38 -6.45 0.35
N PRO A 56 -3.75 -7.13 1.43
CA PRO A 56 -4.91 -8.01 1.39
C PRO A 56 -6.24 -7.25 1.38
N GLY A 57 -6.30 -6.01 1.90
CA GLY A 57 -7.48 -5.17 1.94
C GLY A 57 -8.74 -5.92 2.36
N GLN A 58 -9.85 -5.70 1.66
CA GLN A 58 -11.13 -6.37 1.92
C GLN A 58 -11.08 -7.89 1.71
N GLN A 59 -10.08 -8.43 1.04
CA GLN A 59 -9.93 -9.88 0.81
C GLN A 59 -9.42 -10.64 2.04
N ILE A 60 -8.99 -9.96 3.11
CA ILE A 60 -8.54 -10.62 4.36
C ILE A 60 -9.53 -11.69 4.81
N THR A 61 -10.82 -11.43 4.72
CA THR A 61 -11.87 -12.35 5.17
C THR A 61 -11.92 -13.65 4.35
N ALA A 62 -11.52 -13.61 3.08
CA ALA A 62 -11.54 -14.75 2.15
C ALA A 62 -10.35 -15.70 2.33
N PHE A 63 -9.24 -15.24 2.89
CA PHE A 63 -8.06 -16.08 3.15
C PHE A 63 -8.30 -16.99 4.35
N THR A 64 -7.77 -18.20 4.32
CA THR A 64 -7.53 -18.97 5.54
C THR A 64 -6.35 -18.38 6.30
N PRO A 65 -6.21 -18.65 7.63
CA PRO A 65 -5.04 -18.21 8.38
C PRO A 65 -3.72 -18.64 7.74
N GLN A 66 -3.64 -19.90 7.29
CA GLN A 66 -2.43 -20.47 6.69
C GLN A 66 -2.08 -19.81 5.35
N GLU A 67 -3.08 -19.56 4.49
CA GLU A 67 -2.88 -18.84 3.23
C GLU A 67 -2.36 -17.43 3.48
N LEU A 68 -2.97 -16.71 4.44
CA LEU A 68 -2.60 -15.35 4.78
C LEU A 68 -1.16 -15.28 5.30
N MET A 69 -0.82 -16.15 6.25
CA MET A 69 0.52 -16.28 6.82
C MET A 69 1.57 -16.61 5.75
N ALA A 70 1.23 -17.52 4.82
CA ALA A 70 2.15 -17.90 3.74
C ALA A 70 2.45 -16.74 2.79
N VAL A 71 1.44 -15.93 2.42
CA VAL A 71 1.65 -14.78 1.53
C VAL A 71 2.40 -13.66 2.26
N ILE A 72 2.07 -13.38 3.52
CA ILE A 72 2.78 -12.38 4.34
C ILE A 72 4.27 -12.76 4.41
N GLY A 73 4.59 -14.03 4.69
CA GLY A 73 5.98 -14.49 4.79
C GLY A 73 6.79 -14.46 3.49
N GLN A 74 6.17 -14.17 2.35
CA GLN A 74 6.82 -13.99 1.05
C GLN A 74 7.02 -12.52 0.69
N ALA A 75 6.26 -11.62 1.31
CA ALA A 75 6.24 -10.20 0.99
C ALA A 75 7.41 -9.45 1.65
N LYS A 76 7.87 -8.39 0.99
CA LYS A 76 8.79 -7.43 1.60
C LYS A 76 8.04 -6.42 2.48
N PHE A 77 6.87 -5.96 2.02
CA PHE A 77 6.01 -5.04 2.72
C PHE A 77 4.64 -5.68 2.96
N LEU A 78 4.07 -5.39 4.12
CA LEU A 78 2.64 -5.58 4.39
C LEU A 78 2.02 -4.22 4.64
N ILE A 79 0.94 -3.90 3.94
CA ILE A 79 0.20 -2.64 4.10
C ILE A 79 -1.26 -2.90 4.42
N GLY A 80 -1.83 -2.04 5.24
CA GLY A 80 -3.25 -2.00 5.56
C GLY A 80 -3.57 -0.82 6.48
N ASN A 81 -4.85 -0.55 6.67
CA ASN A 81 -5.27 0.39 7.69
C ASN A 81 -5.29 -0.29 9.08
N ASP A 82 -5.54 0.48 10.15
CA ASP A 82 -5.54 -0.02 11.53
C ASP A 82 -6.60 -1.13 11.76
N TYR A 83 -7.75 -1.05 11.09
CA TYR A 83 -8.78 -2.09 11.14
C TYR A 83 -8.33 -3.38 10.41
N GLU A 84 -7.74 -3.24 9.22
CA GLU A 84 -7.21 -4.38 8.45
C GLU A 84 -6.05 -5.06 9.19
N MET A 85 -5.13 -4.30 9.79
CA MET A 85 -4.06 -4.85 10.61
C MET A 85 -4.60 -5.64 11.79
N LYS A 86 -5.66 -5.14 12.45
CA LYS A 86 -6.33 -5.87 13.53
C LYS A 86 -6.96 -7.18 13.04
N LEU A 87 -7.61 -7.17 11.88
CA LEU A 87 -8.17 -8.40 11.28
C LEU A 87 -7.08 -9.42 10.94
N ILE A 88 -5.92 -8.96 10.45
CA ILE A 88 -4.78 -9.84 10.19
C ILE A 88 -4.29 -10.47 11.50
N GLN A 89 -4.15 -9.68 12.57
CA GLN A 89 -3.75 -10.17 13.90
C GLN A 89 -4.74 -11.22 14.44
N GLU A 90 -6.02 -10.92 14.39
CA GLU A 90 -7.07 -11.84 14.85
C GLU A 90 -7.07 -13.16 14.06
N LYS A 91 -6.82 -13.08 12.75
CA LYS A 91 -6.86 -14.23 11.86
C LYS A 91 -5.61 -15.10 11.94
N THR A 92 -4.44 -14.49 12.05
CA THR A 92 -3.16 -15.19 12.09
C THR A 92 -2.74 -15.59 13.51
N GLY A 93 -3.25 -14.90 14.52
CA GLY A 93 -2.75 -14.98 15.90
C GLY A 93 -1.40 -14.26 16.11
N TRP A 94 -0.88 -13.59 15.11
CA TRP A 94 0.37 -12.83 15.19
C TRP A 94 0.11 -11.43 15.73
N ASP A 95 0.92 -10.98 16.66
CA ASP A 95 1.01 -9.57 16.98
C ASP A 95 1.91 -8.80 15.99
N MET A 96 2.08 -7.49 16.19
CA MET A 96 2.90 -6.66 15.31
C MET A 96 4.37 -7.12 15.27
N ASN A 97 4.91 -7.55 16.42
CA ASN A 97 6.30 -8.02 16.50
C ASN A 97 6.47 -9.34 15.74
N GLU A 98 5.49 -10.24 15.88
CA GLU A 98 5.52 -11.51 15.13
C GLU A 98 5.38 -11.27 13.63
N MET A 99 4.50 -10.34 13.20
CA MET A 99 4.44 -9.96 11.77
C MET A 99 5.78 -9.46 11.25
N LEU A 100 6.50 -8.63 12.02
CA LEU A 100 7.84 -8.13 11.67
C LEU A 100 8.93 -9.21 11.65
N ASN A 101 8.67 -10.43 12.15
CA ASN A 101 9.55 -11.56 11.92
C ASN A 101 9.41 -12.16 10.52
N HIS A 102 8.30 -11.84 9.83
CA HIS A 102 7.96 -12.41 8.53
C HIS A 102 8.04 -11.40 7.37
N VAL A 103 7.87 -10.09 7.64
CA VAL A 103 8.05 -9.02 6.63
C VAL A 103 9.13 -8.04 7.09
N GLU A 104 9.76 -7.36 6.14
CA GLU A 104 10.76 -6.33 6.48
C GLU A 104 10.09 -5.05 6.99
N VAL A 105 8.94 -4.67 6.41
CA VAL A 105 8.28 -3.40 6.68
C VAL A 105 6.76 -3.58 6.80
N LEU A 106 6.19 -3.07 7.88
CA LEU A 106 4.74 -2.89 8.05
C LEU A 106 4.37 -1.43 7.81
N ILE A 107 3.40 -1.20 6.95
CA ILE A 107 2.83 0.14 6.71
C ILE A 107 1.39 0.13 7.21
N THR A 108 1.13 0.92 8.26
CA THR A 108 -0.22 1.06 8.81
C THR A 108 -0.74 2.46 8.55
N THR A 109 -1.79 2.59 7.73
CA THR A 109 -2.48 3.86 7.54
C THR A 109 -3.51 4.08 8.65
N LEU A 110 -3.59 5.31 9.17
CA LEU A 110 -4.33 5.67 10.37
C LEU A 110 -5.39 6.76 10.11
N GLY A 111 -5.79 6.94 8.84
CA GLY A 111 -6.73 7.96 8.42
C GLY A 111 -6.23 9.38 8.70
N ASP A 112 -6.98 10.15 9.46
CA ASP A 112 -6.65 11.53 9.85
C ASP A 112 -5.47 11.64 10.83
N ARG A 113 -4.95 10.53 11.31
CA ARG A 113 -3.74 10.46 12.14
C ARG A 113 -2.47 10.17 11.34
N GLY A 114 -2.56 10.06 10.00
CA GLY A 114 -1.42 9.80 9.14
C GLY A 114 -1.10 8.32 8.96
N SER A 115 0.16 7.94 9.07
CA SER A 115 0.62 6.56 8.89
C SER A 115 1.85 6.25 9.75
N ALA A 116 2.06 4.95 10.01
CA ALA A 116 3.26 4.43 10.66
C ALA A 116 3.92 3.42 9.72
N ILE A 117 5.23 3.59 9.50
CA ILE A 117 6.09 2.64 8.77
C ILE A 117 7.00 1.99 9.82
N THR A 118 6.76 0.73 10.08
CA THR A 118 7.40 0.00 11.20
C THR A 118 8.31 -1.09 10.67
N MET A 119 9.53 -1.10 11.17
CA MET A 119 10.54 -2.14 11.02
C MET A 119 10.95 -2.65 12.40
N LYS A 120 11.75 -3.71 12.48
CA LYS A 120 12.18 -4.30 13.77
C LYS A 120 12.79 -3.29 14.74
N ASP A 121 13.61 -2.39 14.22
CA ASP A 121 14.43 -1.49 15.04
C ASP A 121 14.06 -0.01 14.84
N GLN A 122 13.07 0.30 14.01
CA GLN A 122 12.74 1.67 13.66
C GLN A 122 11.26 1.84 13.33
N ILE A 123 10.70 2.99 13.72
CA ILE A 123 9.35 3.42 13.37
C ILE A 123 9.45 4.84 12.81
N PHE A 124 8.84 5.05 11.65
CA PHE A 124 8.59 6.37 11.09
C PHE A 124 7.12 6.70 11.25
N GLU A 125 6.81 7.72 12.00
CA GLU A 125 5.46 8.29 12.10
C GLU A 125 5.35 9.44 11.10
N VAL A 126 4.39 9.35 10.20
CA VAL A 126 4.15 10.34 9.16
C VAL A 126 2.80 11.00 9.39
N GLY A 127 2.82 12.31 9.54
CA GLY A 127 1.59 13.12 9.66
C GLY A 127 0.80 13.15 8.35
N VAL A 128 -0.40 13.70 8.43
CA VAL A 128 -1.24 13.94 7.26
C VAL A 128 -0.76 15.14 6.46
N CYS A 129 -0.89 15.08 5.14
CA CYS A 129 -0.97 16.29 4.33
C CYS A 129 -2.42 16.77 4.40
N SER A 130 -2.66 17.94 5.02
CA SER A 130 -4.02 18.46 5.21
C SER A 130 -4.70 18.70 3.87
N PRO A 131 -5.86 18.07 3.62
CA PRO A 131 -6.62 18.31 2.41
C PRO A 131 -7.34 19.68 2.49
N ILE A 132 -7.62 20.26 1.31
CA ILE A 132 -8.42 21.50 1.20
C ILE A 132 -9.89 21.19 1.52
N SER A 133 -10.38 20.06 1.08
CA SER A 133 -11.72 19.52 1.36
C SER A 133 -11.64 18.01 1.53
N VAL A 134 -12.71 17.42 2.07
CA VAL A 134 -12.87 15.95 2.12
C VAL A 134 -14.18 15.64 1.41
N ASP A 135 -14.09 15.35 0.11
CA ASP A 135 -15.25 15.12 -0.75
C ASP A 135 -15.56 13.62 -0.85
N ASP A 136 -14.55 12.78 -1.08
CA ASP A 136 -14.70 11.33 -1.12
C ASP A 136 -13.43 10.64 -0.60
N PRO A 137 -13.46 9.92 0.55
CA PRO A 137 -12.30 9.21 1.06
C PRO A 137 -11.95 7.94 0.27
N THR A 138 -12.80 7.53 -0.68
CA THR A 138 -12.58 6.33 -1.49
C THR A 138 -11.37 6.50 -2.40
N GLY A 139 -10.44 5.54 -2.35
CA GLY A 139 -9.21 5.61 -3.15
C GLY A 139 -8.02 6.28 -2.43
N ALA A 140 -8.23 6.86 -1.24
CA ALA A 140 -7.13 7.46 -0.47
C ALA A 140 -5.98 6.47 -0.22
N GLY A 141 -6.32 5.22 0.12
CA GLY A 141 -5.35 4.15 0.33
C GLY A 141 -4.60 3.78 -0.94
N ASP A 142 -5.27 3.75 -2.09
CA ASP A 142 -4.65 3.46 -3.39
C ASP A 142 -3.68 4.58 -3.78
N ALA A 143 -4.08 5.83 -3.59
CA ALA A 143 -3.24 7.00 -3.82
C ALA A 143 -2.03 7.02 -2.86
N TYR A 144 -2.22 6.65 -1.57
CA TYR A 144 -1.13 6.50 -0.62
C TYR A 144 -0.08 5.50 -1.13
N ARG A 145 -0.52 4.31 -1.55
CA ARG A 145 0.38 3.29 -2.10
C ARG A 145 1.11 3.78 -3.34
N ALA A 146 0.42 4.47 -4.24
CA ALA A 146 1.01 5.04 -5.44
C ALA A 146 2.13 6.03 -5.09
N GLY A 147 1.88 7.00 -4.23
CA GLY A 147 2.87 7.97 -3.78
C GLY A 147 4.03 7.32 -3.02
N PHE A 148 3.73 6.41 -2.09
CA PHE A 148 4.73 5.70 -1.30
C PHE A 148 5.68 4.88 -2.19
N PHE A 149 5.15 4.01 -3.03
CA PHE A 149 5.97 3.08 -3.81
C PHE A 149 6.63 3.73 -5.02
N SER A 150 6.08 4.81 -5.58
CA SER A 150 6.79 5.64 -6.56
C SER A 150 8.09 6.18 -5.95
N SER A 151 7.98 6.81 -4.78
CA SER A 151 9.13 7.34 -4.03
C SER A 151 10.12 6.24 -3.61
N TYR A 152 9.62 5.08 -3.17
CA TYR A 152 10.45 3.95 -2.81
C TYR A 152 11.29 3.42 -3.98
N ILE A 153 10.72 3.33 -5.19
CA ILE A 153 11.41 2.86 -6.40
C ILE A 153 12.52 3.83 -6.82
N GLU A 154 12.35 5.13 -6.57
CA GLU A 154 13.36 6.17 -6.79
C GLU A 154 14.45 6.18 -5.70
N GLY A 155 14.30 5.38 -4.63
CA GLY A 155 15.34 5.17 -3.62
C GLY A 155 15.30 6.14 -2.44
N HIS A 156 14.20 6.85 -2.23
CA HIS A 156 14.02 7.70 -1.07
C HIS A 156 13.88 6.90 0.23
N ASP A 157 14.15 7.55 1.36
CA ASP A 157 13.94 6.96 2.68
C ASP A 157 12.44 6.76 3.00
N TYR A 158 12.15 5.92 3.99
CA TYR A 158 10.76 5.56 4.31
C TYR A 158 9.93 6.72 4.87
N GLN A 159 10.57 7.70 5.53
CA GLN A 159 9.88 8.91 5.98
C GLN A 159 9.37 9.71 4.77
N THR A 160 10.23 9.94 3.80
CA THR A 160 9.91 10.62 2.53
C THR A 160 8.84 9.83 1.75
N CYS A 161 8.99 8.51 1.65
CA CYS A 161 7.98 7.66 1.00
C CYS A 161 6.59 7.82 1.63
N GLY A 162 6.51 7.82 2.97
CA GLY A 162 5.26 8.02 3.68
C GLY A 162 4.65 9.41 3.46
N GLN A 163 5.49 10.44 3.44
CA GLN A 163 5.07 11.82 3.15
C GLN A 163 4.52 11.99 1.73
N MET A 164 5.18 11.35 0.74
CA MET A 164 4.68 11.29 -0.65
C MET A 164 3.33 10.59 -0.74
N GLY A 165 3.17 9.48 -0.02
CA GLY A 165 1.88 8.80 0.12
C GLY A 165 0.80 9.69 0.73
N ALA A 166 1.13 10.47 1.76
CA ALA A 166 0.19 11.38 2.41
C ALA A 166 -0.25 12.52 1.47
N VAL A 167 0.67 13.08 0.66
CA VAL A 167 0.33 14.12 -0.34
C VAL A 167 -0.59 13.55 -1.42
N ALA A 168 -0.26 12.36 -1.96
CA ALA A 168 -1.09 11.71 -2.97
C ALA A 168 -2.51 11.41 -2.45
N SER A 169 -2.62 10.94 -1.19
CA SER A 169 -3.91 10.71 -0.54
C SER A 169 -4.73 11.98 -0.40
N ALA A 170 -4.09 13.11 -0.06
CA ALA A 170 -4.78 14.38 0.06
C ALA A 170 -5.42 14.83 -1.26
N TYR A 171 -4.71 14.69 -2.38
CA TYR A 171 -5.29 14.96 -3.70
C TYR A 171 -6.47 14.04 -4.03
N ALA A 172 -6.37 12.75 -3.67
CA ALA A 172 -7.44 11.80 -3.97
C ALA A 172 -8.75 12.14 -3.23
N ILE A 173 -8.67 12.46 -1.93
CA ILE A 173 -9.88 12.70 -1.11
C ILE A 173 -10.56 14.05 -1.37
N GLU A 174 -9.89 14.98 -2.06
CA GLU A 174 -10.43 16.27 -2.48
C GLU A 174 -11.31 16.19 -3.73
N ASN A 175 -11.48 15.00 -4.28
CA ASN A 175 -12.26 14.80 -5.50
C ASN A 175 -13.27 13.67 -5.32
N TYR A 176 -14.45 13.82 -5.89
CA TYR A 176 -15.44 12.77 -5.90
C TYR A 176 -15.05 11.69 -6.91
N GLY A 177 -14.83 10.46 -6.44
CA GLY A 177 -14.37 9.33 -7.25
C GLY A 177 -12.88 9.03 -7.05
N THR A 178 -12.50 7.77 -7.33
CA THR A 178 -11.20 7.21 -6.94
C THR A 178 -10.03 7.66 -7.80
N GLN A 179 -10.26 8.20 -9.01
CA GLN A 179 -9.24 8.49 -10.02
C GLN A 179 -9.45 9.85 -10.72
N GLU A 180 -10.28 10.73 -10.16
CA GLU A 180 -10.61 12.01 -10.78
C GLU A 180 -9.64 13.13 -10.42
N HIS A 181 -8.80 12.94 -9.40
CA HIS A 181 -7.78 13.90 -8.99
C HIS A 181 -6.73 14.13 -10.08
N ARG A 182 -6.24 15.36 -10.15
CA ARG A 182 -5.19 15.79 -11.08
C ARG A 182 -4.22 16.70 -10.37
N PHE A 183 -2.97 16.61 -10.71
CA PHE A 183 -1.93 17.53 -10.29
C PHE A 183 -0.76 17.51 -11.27
N THR A 184 -0.02 18.60 -11.34
CA THR A 184 1.29 18.66 -11.98
C THR A 184 2.38 18.29 -10.96
N LEU A 185 3.57 17.97 -11.43
CA LEU A 185 4.70 17.72 -10.53
C LEU A 185 5.05 18.95 -9.69
N ASP A 186 4.94 20.15 -10.26
CA ASP A 186 5.21 21.39 -9.52
C ASP A 186 4.19 21.63 -8.40
N GLU A 187 2.89 21.43 -8.66
CA GLU A 187 1.84 21.50 -7.62
C GLU A 187 2.06 20.44 -6.53
N PHE A 188 2.47 19.25 -6.90
CA PHE A 188 2.74 18.18 -5.94
C PHE A 188 3.95 18.55 -5.05
N LYS A 189 5.04 19.05 -5.63
CA LYS A 189 6.23 19.51 -4.91
C LYS A 189 5.92 20.67 -3.98
N GLU A 190 5.18 21.68 -4.45
CA GLU A 190 4.76 22.81 -3.63
C GLU A 190 3.95 22.34 -2.43
N ARG A 191 2.99 21.44 -2.64
CA ARG A 191 2.16 20.89 -1.56
C ARG A 191 2.97 20.06 -0.58
N TYR A 192 3.88 19.24 -1.07
CA TYR A 192 4.80 18.49 -0.23
C TYR A 192 5.63 19.42 0.65
N ASN A 193 6.27 20.44 0.07
CA ASN A 193 7.10 21.39 0.80
C ASN A 193 6.29 22.17 1.85
N ASN A 194 5.05 22.55 1.53
CA ASN A 194 4.16 23.21 2.47
C ASN A 194 3.75 22.32 3.65
N ALA A 195 3.58 21.02 3.43
CA ALA A 195 3.15 20.06 4.46
C ALA A 195 4.31 19.55 5.33
N PHE A 196 5.47 19.31 4.74
CA PHE A 196 6.56 18.54 5.37
C PHE A 196 7.93 19.25 5.36
N GLY A 197 8.01 20.43 4.72
CA GLY A 197 9.26 21.17 4.55
C GLY A 197 10.03 20.76 3.28
N GLU A 198 11.01 21.58 2.92
CA GLU A 198 11.82 21.34 1.72
C GLU A 198 12.71 20.10 1.91
N VAL A 199 12.65 19.18 0.95
CA VAL A 199 13.57 18.06 0.84
C VAL A 199 14.61 18.38 -0.24
N THR A 200 15.86 18.37 0.15
CA THR A 200 17.01 18.82 -0.66
C THR A 200 17.29 17.96 -1.90
N ASN A 201 16.54 16.92 -2.22
CA ASN A 201 16.75 16.05 -3.38
C ASN A 201 15.47 15.35 -3.83
N LEU A 202 14.32 16.04 -3.82
CA LEU A 202 13.10 15.49 -4.43
C LEU A 202 13.21 15.62 -5.95
N GLU A 203 13.94 14.73 -6.58
CA GLU A 203 13.82 14.46 -8.02
C GLU A 203 12.59 13.56 -8.20
N LEU A 204 11.51 14.14 -8.75
CA LEU A 204 10.26 13.44 -9.10
C LEU A 204 10.21 13.21 -10.60
#